data_ed5c032c01f8aa7ce7edba24c8663651
#
_entry.id   ed5c032c01f8aa7ce7edba24c8663651
#
_cell.length_a   1.000
_cell.length_b   1.000
_cell.length_c   1.000
_cell.angle_alpha   90.00
_cell.angle_beta   90.00
_cell.angle_gamma   90.00
#
_symmetry.space_group_name_H-M   'P 1'
#
loop_
_entity.id
_entity.type
_entity.pdbx_description
1 polymer ?
#
loop_
_entity_poly.entity_id
_entity_poly.type
_entity_poly.pdbx_seq_one_letter_code
_entity_poly.pdbx_strand_id
1 'polypeptide(L)'
;KSAAAFGSMADLGIHKIDLIRYLVGDEIDDVYSRMCVLDKTFEDGTPIEVDDNSVEILKFKNGAFGTVTTSWTCYGTEFNTTNIFLQKGVLKLYSDPEYSLIIVHNDGREEKLALDRMQTNSDAQQASSGVIDEFVSSIVEDRPSILDASDIIKSMRAVFACQRSDKSGTAEKL
;
A
#
# COMPACT_ATOMS: atom_id res chain seq x y z
N LYS A 1 -27.19 10.28 1.37
CA LYS A 1 -25.71 10.25 1.34
C LYS A 1 -25.28 9.02 2.10
N SER A 2 -24.87 7.94 1.43
CA SER A 2 -24.08 6.88 2.07
C SER A 2 -22.64 7.41 2.10
N ALA A 3 -22.19 7.92 3.22
CA ALA A 3 -20.81 8.34 3.37
C ALA A 3 -19.92 7.10 3.30
N ALA A 4 -18.90 7.11 2.46
CA ALA A 4 -17.79 6.17 2.60
C ALA A 4 -17.17 6.41 3.97
N ALA A 5 -16.95 5.36 4.75
CA ALA A 5 -16.32 5.51 6.07
C ALA A 5 -14.83 5.86 5.96
N PHE A 6 -14.22 5.64 4.78
CA PHE A 6 -12.79 5.74 4.54
C PHE A 6 -12.49 6.25 3.13
N GLY A 7 -11.38 6.96 2.98
CA GLY A 7 -10.89 7.53 1.74
C GLY A 7 -9.76 6.74 1.09
N SER A 8 -9.00 7.40 0.22
CA SER A 8 -7.95 6.81 -0.61
C SER A 8 -6.85 6.14 0.22
N MET A 9 -6.51 6.71 1.40
CA MET A 9 -5.50 6.11 2.28
C MET A 9 -5.93 4.75 2.81
N ALA A 10 -7.18 4.59 3.22
CA ALA A 10 -7.67 3.32 3.73
C ALA A 10 -7.99 2.32 2.61
N ASP A 11 -8.39 2.79 1.44
CA ASP A 11 -8.70 1.95 0.27
C ASP A 11 -7.44 1.45 -0.44
N LEU A 12 -6.55 2.36 -0.82
CA LEU A 12 -5.32 2.05 -1.56
C LEU A 12 -4.10 1.91 -0.63
N GLY A 13 -4.00 2.80 0.36
CA GLY A 13 -2.83 2.88 1.24
C GLY A 13 -2.65 1.67 2.12
N ILE A 14 -3.74 1.02 2.57
CA ILE A 14 -3.64 -0.20 3.37
C ILE A 14 -2.86 -1.30 2.65
N HIS A 15 -3.08 -1.47 1.35
CA HIS A 15 -2.36 -2.47 0.55
C HIS A 15 -0.88 -2.14 0.43
N LYS A 16 -0.53 -0.85 0.33
CA LYS A 16 0.87 -0.41 0.30
C LYS A 16 1.55 -0.55 1.65
N ILE A 17 0.87 -0.19 2.73
CA ILE A 17 1.37 -0.38 4.09
C ILE A 17 1.66 -1.86 4.36
N ASP A 18 0.73 -2.73 3.99
CA ASP A 18 0.89 -4.17 4.17
C ASP A 18 2.09 -4.71 3.37
N LEU A 19 2.17 -4.36 2.09
CA LEU A 19 3.29 -4.71 1.22
C LEU A 19 4.64 -4.26 1.78
N ILE A 20 4.76 -2.99 2.20
CA ILE A 20 6.05 -2.48 2.69
C ILE A 20 6.42 -3.04 4.06
N ARG A 21 5.47 -3.33 4.96
CA ARG A 21 5.73 -4.07 6.19
C ARG A 21 6.33 -5.44 5.89
N TYR A 22 5.74 -6.17 4.94
CA TYR A 22 6.25 -7.46 4.48
C TYR A 22 7.67 -7.34 3.89
N LEU A 23 7.91 -6.37 3.00
CA LEU A 23 9.20 -6.18 2.33
C LEU A 23 10.31 -5.69 3.27
N VAL A 24 9.98 -4.81 4.22
CA VAL A 24 10.92 -4.32 5.24
C VAL A 24 11.19 -5.38 6.32
N GLY A 25 10.23 -6.25 6.56
CA GLY A 25 10.31 -7.31 7.57
C GLY A 25 10.29 -6.78 9.00
N ASP A 26 9.68 -5.60 9.23
CA ASP A 26 9.57 -4.98 10.55
C ASP A 26 8.30 -4.13 10.67
N GLU A 27 7.99 -3.69 11.87
CA GLU A 27 6.80 -2.91 12.20
C GLU A 27 7.05 -1.41 12.10
N ILE A 28 6.00 -0.67 11.74
CA ILE A 28 6.01 0.79 11.73
C ILE A 28 6.06 1.29 13.17
N ASP A 29 6.94 2.24 13.46
CA ASP A 29 7.12 2.91 14.76
C ASP A 29 6.29 4.19 14.84
N ASP A 30 6.40 5.05 13.83
CA ASP A 30 5.61 6.28 13.76
C ASP A 30 5.25 6.65 12.31
N VAL A 31 4.21 7.47 12.17
CA VAL A 31 3.72 7.99 10.90
C VAL A 31 3.47 9.49 10.99
N TYR A 32 3.70 10.21 9.89
CA TYR A 32 3.25 11.57 9.67
C TYR A 32 2.45 11.62 8.37
N SER A 33 1.23 12.15 8.40
CA SER A 33 0.32 12.12 7.27
C SER A 33 -0.28 13.48 6.94
N ARG A 34 -0.60 13.68 5.67
CA ARG A 34 -1.46 14.74 5.17
C ARG A 34 -2.46 14.14 4.18
N MET A 35 -3.71 14.43 4.43
CA MET A 35 -4.86 13.97 3.65
C MET A 35 -5.67 15.16 3.17
N CYS A 36 -6.24 15.07 1.96
CA CYS A 36 -7.09 16.14 1.44
C CYS A 36 -8.14 15.59 0.46
N VAL A 37 -9.12 16.43 0.18
CA VAL A 37 -10.06 16.27 -0.93
C VAL A 37 -9.67 17.29 -1.99
N LEU A 38 -9.23 16.81 -3.17
CA LEU A 38 -8.84 17.68 -4.28
C LEU A 38 -9.96 17.87 -5.30
N ASP A 39 -10.69 16.80 -5.65
CA ASP A 39 -11.58 16.83 -6.81
C ASP A 39 -12.88 16.05 -6.62
N LYS A 40 -12.90 14.99 -5.84
CA LYS A 40 -14.07 14.13 -5.71
C LYS A 40 -15.23 14.84 -5.01
N THR A 41 -16.40 14.77 -5.64
CA THR A 41 -17.63 15.37 -5.13
C THR A 41 -18.78 14.37 -5.12
N PHE A 42 -19.78 14.64 -4.29
CA PHE A 42 -21.09 14.00 -4.40
C PHE A 42 -21.85 14.49 -5.65
N GLU A 43 -22.95 13.83 -5.98
CA GLU A 43 -23.81 14.21 -7.13
C GLU A 43 -24.31 15.67 -7.06
N ASP A 44 -24.45 16.22 -5.86
CA ASP A 44 -24.88 17.60 -5.64
C ASP A 44 -23.72 18.62 -5.78
N GLY A 45 -22.51 18.18 -6.15
CA GLY A 45 -21.33 19.00 -6.33
C GLY A 45 -20.59 19.35 -5.01
N THR A 46 -21.05 18.88 -3.86
CA THR A 46 -20.33 19.08 -2.59
C THR A 46 -19.11 18.14 -2.51
N PRO A 47 -17.96 18.56 -1.97
CA PRO A 47 -16.82 17.68 -1.75
C PRO A 47 -17.20 16.46 -0.92
N ILE A 48 -16.56 15.32 -1.20
CA ILE A 48 -16.69 14.13 -0.36
C ILE A 48 -16.10 14.40 1.04
N GLU A 49 -16.52 13.61 2.03
CA GLU A 49 -16.14 13.79 3.43
C GLU A 49 -14.90 12.97 3.86
N VAL A 50 -14.28 12.26 2.91
CA VAL A 50 -13.09 11.45 3.11
C VAL A 50 -11.99 11.86 2.13
N ASP A 51 -10.74 11.51 2.41
CA ASP A 51 -9.62 11.85 1.53
C ASP A 51 -9.74 11.18 0.16
N ASP A 52 -9.47 11.93 -0.89
CA ASP A 52 -9.24 11.41 -2.24
C ASP A 52 -7.75 11.40 -2.61
N ASN A 53 -6.91 12.04 -1.79
CA ASN A 53 -5.45 12.06 -1.89
C ASN A 53 -4.80 12.08 -0.52
N SER A 54 -3.66 11.39 -0.40
CA SER A 54 -2.86 11.40 0.82
C SER A 54 -1.37 11.25 0.56
N VAL A 55 -0.55 11.74 1.49
CA VAL A 55 0.90 11.55 1.51
C VAL A 55 1.32 11.24 2.95
N GLU A 56 2.03 10.14 3.12
CA GLU A 56 2.51 9.65 4.41
C GLU A 56 4.04 9.56 4.43
N ILE A 57 4.61 9.88 5.58
CA ILE A 57 5.97 9.51 5.95
C ILE A 57 5.86 8.42 7.01
N LEU A 58 6.51 7.29 6.78
CA LEU A 58 6.51 6.14 7.66
C LEU A 58 7.93 5.89 8.17
N LYS A 59 8.06 5.60 9.46
CA LYS A 59 9.31 5.17 10.06
C LYS A 59 9.11 3.81 10.72
N PHE A 60 10.06 2.90 10.49
CA PHE A 60 10.07 1.55 11.03
C PHE A 60 10.95 1.44 12.27
N LYS A 61 10.70 0.45 13.12
CA LYS A 61 11.46 0.23 14.36
C LYS A 61 12.93 -0.04 14.11
N ASN A 62 13.29 -0.69 12.99
CA ASN A 62 14.68 -0.93 12.57
C ASN A 62 15.38 0.31 11.98
N GLY A 63 14.70 1.47 11.93
CA GLY A 63 15.21 2.72 11.41
C GLY A 63 15.01 2.95 9.92
N ALA A 64 14.45 1.99 9.17
CA ALA A 64 14.01 2.23 7.80
C ALA A 64 12.92 3.29 7.78
N PHE A 65 12.84 4.07 6.70
CA PHE A 65 11.78 5.06 6.52
C PHE A 65 11.44 5.20 5.03
N GLY A 66 10.25 5.71 4.76
CA GLY A 66 9.79 5.90 3.40
C GLY A 66 8.53 6.75 3.33
N THR A 67 8.02 6.89 2.12
CA THR A 67 6.78 7.61 1.85
C THR A 67 5.78 6.71 1.14
N VAL A 68 4.49 6.94 1.42
CA VAL A 68 3.38 6.41 0.65
C VAL A 68 2.59 7.59 0.11
N THR A 69 2.10 7.46 -1.11
CA THR A 69 1.17 8.42 -1.70
C THR A 69 0.00 7.66 -2.29
N THR A 70 -1.21 8.08 -1.98
CA THR A 70 -2.43 7.51 -2.56
C THR A 70 -3.25 8.59 -3.24
N SER A 71 -3.94 8.23 -4.31
CA SER A 71 -4.75 9.17 -5.07
C SER A 71 -5.88 8.46 -5.81
N TRP A 72 -7.11 8.94 -5.61
CA TRP A 72 -8.26 8.63 -6.46
C TRP A 72 -8.39 9.59 -7.64
N THR A 73 -7.49 10.59 -7.72
CA THR A 73 -7.49 11.63 -8.76
C THR A 73 -6.30 11.51 -9.71
N CYS A 74 -5.65 10.34 -9.74
CA CYS A 74 -4.61 10.04 -10.72
C CYS A 74 -5.26 9.72 -12.06
N TYR A 75 -5.60 10.76 -12.83
CA TYR A 75 -6.24 10.60 -14.12
C TYR A 75 -5.26 10.11 -15.19
N GLY A 76 -5.71 9.17 -16.02
CA GLY A 76 -4.89 8.59 -17.09
C GLY A 76 -4.45 7.16 -16.77
N THR A 77 -3.17 6.87 -16.97
CA THR A 77 -2.62 5.54 -16.70
C THR A 77 -2.46 5.31 -15.19
N GLU A 78 -2.93 4.17 -14.71
CA GLU A 78 -2.75 3.75 -13.32
C GLU A 78 -1.25 3.69 -12.98
N PHE A 79 -0.88 4.24 -11.84
CA PHE A 79 0.48 4.34 -11.36
C PHE A 79 0.60 3.68 -9.99
N ASN A 80 1.20 2.50 -9.94
CA ASN A 80 1.27 1.68 -8.74
C ASN A 80 2.70 1.17 -8.47
N THR A 81 3.67 2.09 -8.41
CA THR A 81 5.09 1.74 -8.26
C THR A 81 5.51 1.66 -6.79
N THR A 82 6.55 0.87 -6.54
CA THR A 82 7.25 0.83 -5.25
C THR A 82 8.75 0.78 -5.50
N ASN A 83 9.51 1.72 -4.93
CA ASN A 83 10.96 1.76 -5.01
C ASN A 83 11.56 1.54 -3.62
N ILE A 84 12.54 0.62 -3.51
CA ILE A 84 13.22 0.30 -2.26
C ILE A 84 14.70 0.57 -2.45
N PHE A 85 15.23 1.53 -1.68
CA PHE A 85 16.64 1.92 -1.71
C PHE A 85 17.40 1.12 -0.65
N LEU A 86 18.40 0.38 -1.07
CA LEU A 86 19.20 -0.51 -0.25
C LEU A 86 20.69 -0.18 -0.39
N GLN A 87 21.52 -0.64 0.54
CA GLN A 87 22.97 -0.46 0.48
C GLN A 87 23.61 -1.02 -0.80
N LYS A 88 23.05 -2.10 -1.36
CA LYS A 88 23.60 -2.81 -2.54
C LYS A 88 22.91 -2.44 -3.85
N GLY A 89 21.91 -1.54 -3.81
CA GLY A 89 21.17 -1.16 -5.02
C GLY A 89 19.75 -0.70 -4.74
N VAL A 90 18.95 -0.69 -5.78
CA VAL A 90 17.53 -0.29 -5.74
C VAL A 90 16.67 -1.41 -6.32
N LEU A 91 15.58 -1.72 -5.65
CA LEU A 91 14.51 -2.55 -6.19
C LEU A 91 13.39 -1.62 -6.68
N LYS A 92 12.95 -1.83 -7.91
CA LYS A 92 11.84 -1.10 -8.52
C LYS A 92 10.74 -2.08 -8.89
N LEU A 93 9.60 -2.01 -8.21
CA LEU A 93 8.45 -2.85 -8.47
C LEU A 93 7.44 -2.07 -9.31
N TYR A 94 7.00 -2.66 -10.40
CA TYR A 94 5.97 -2.12 -11.31
C TYR A 94 6.25 -0.69 -11.79
N SER A 95 7.53 -0.35 -11.94
CA SER A 95 7.97 0.94 -12.50
C SER A 95 8.12 0.93 -14.02
N ASP A 96 7.98 -0.23 -14.63
CA ASP A 96 8.14 -0.48 -16.05
C ASP A 96 6.95 -1.31 -16.57
N PRO A 97 6.41 -1.04 -17.77
CA PRO A 97 5.25 -1.76 -18.29
C PRO A 97 5.52 -3.21 -18.68
N GLU A 98 6.78 -3.58 -18.93
CA GLU A 98 7.18 -4.93 -19.35
C GLU A 98 7.75 -5.75 -18.20
N TYR A 99 8.37 -5.09 -17.20
CA TYR A 99 9.10 -5.75 -16.12
C TYR A 99 8.48 -5.45 -14.77
N SER A 100 7.99 -6.48 -14.09
CA SER A 100 7.39 -6.36 -12.76
C SER A 100 8.40 -6.00 -11.68
N LEU A 101 9.66 -6.42 -11.86
CA LEU A 101 10.77 -6.13 -10.95
C LEU A 101 12.03 -5.77 -11.74
N ILE A 102 12.63 -4.64 -11.40
CA ILE A 102 13.95 -4.24 -11.85
C ILE A 102 14.86 -4.12 -10.63
N ILE A 103 16.00 -4.79 -10.67
CA ILE A 103 17.04 -4.73 -9.66
C ILE A 103 18.20 -3.91 -10.25
N VAL A 104 18.47 -2.75 -9.68
CA VAL A 104 19.62 -1.92 -10.05
C VAL A 104 20.69 -2.10 -8.99
N HIS A 105 21.80 -2.72 -9.35
CA HIS A 105 22.94 -2.92 -8.46
C HIS A 105 23.77 -1.64 -8.27
N ASN A 106 24.50 -1.53 -7.19
CA ASN A 106 25.37 -0.38 -6.91
C ASN A 106 26.57 -0.27 -7.87
N ASP A 107 26.88 -1.32 -8.65
CA ASP A 107 27.87 -1.31 -9.73
C ASP A 107 27.31 -0.89 -11.09
N GLY A 108 26.01 -0.56 -11.14
CA GLY A 108 25.29 -0.12 -12.32
C GLY A 108 24.70 -1.24 -13.20
N ARG A 109 24.87 -2.52 -12.83
CA ARG A 109 24.19 -3.63 -13.52
C ARG A 109 22.70 -3.58 -13.24
N GLU A 110 21.90 -3.92 -14.24
CA GLU A 110 20.45 -4.10 -14.11
C GLU A 110 20.05 -5.54 -14.38
N GLU A 111 19.17 -6.05 -13.52
CA GLU A 111 18.44 -7.30 -13.75
C GLU A 111 16.95 -6.97 -13.88
N LYS A 112 16.33 -7.51 -14.92
CA LYS A 112 14.91 -7.26 -15.23
C LYS A 112 14.16 -8.57 -15.25
N LEU A 113 13.09 -8.65 -14.46
CA LEU A 113 12.26 -9.83 -14.32
C LEU A 113 10.84 -9.50 -14.75
N ALA A 114 10.36 -10.20 -15.78
CA ALA A 114 8.97 -10.20 -16.17
C ALA A 114 8.26 -11.30 -15.38
N LEU A 115 7.65 -10.91 -14.27
CA LEU A 115 6.75 -11.75 -13.48
C LEU A 115 5.33 -11.55 -14.00
N ASP A 116 4.36 -12.24 -13.40
CA ASP A 116 2.96 -12.01 -13.74
C ASP A 116 2.56 -10.54 -13.52
N ARG A 117 1.65 -10.05 -14.35
CA ARG A 117 1.13 -8.68 -14.24
C ARG A 117 0.43 -8.50 -12.89
N MET A 118 0.60 -7.31 -12.32
CA MET A 118 -0.24 -6.90 -11.20
C MET A 118 -1.70 -6.91 -11.66
N GLN A 119 -2.55 -7.60 -10.93
CA GLN A 119 -3.98 -7.62 -11.22
C GLN A 119 -4.58 -6.29 -10.79
N THR A 120 -5.28 -5.64 -11.70
CA THR A 120 -6.08 -4.45 -11.44
C THR A 120 -7.56 -4.79 -11.47
N ASN A 121 -8.40 -3.97 -10.87
CA ASN A 121 -9.86 -4.17 -10.87
C ASN A 121 -10.48 -4.14 -12.27
N SER A 122 -9.73 -3.70 -13.28
CA SER A 122 -10.15 -3.65 -14.69
C SER A 122 -9.89 -4.95 -15.47
N ASP A 123 -9.10 -5.88 -14.91
CA ASP A 123 -8.79 -7.13 -15.58
C ASP A 123 -9.94 -8.14 -15.42
N ALA A 124 -10.63 -8.45 -16.53
CA ALA A 124 -11.73 -9.41 -16.57
C ALA A 124 -11.30 -10.88 -16.30
N GLN A 125 -10.00 -11.14 -16.20
CA GLN A 125 -9.42 -12.44 -15.85
C GLN A 125 -8.57 -12.30 -14.58
N GLN A 126 -9.22 -12.45 -13.43
CA GLN A 126 -8.48 -12.64 -12.19
C GLN A 126 -7.82 -14.02 -12.18
N ALA A 127 -6.49 -14.04 -12.25
CA ALA A 127 -5.74 -15.25 -11.94
C ALA A 127 -5.91 -15.61 -10.46
N SER A 128 -5.85 -16.90 -10.12
CA SER A 128 -5.91 -17.36 -8.72
C SER A 128 -4.78 -16.73 -7.91
N SER A 129 -5.11 -16.00 -6.86
CA SER A 129 -4.12 -15.43 -5.93
C SER A 129 -3.59 -16.42 -4.90
N GLY A 130 -4.10 -17.65 -4.89
CA GLY A 130 -3.80 -18.65 -3.86
C GLY A 130 -4.46 -18.42 -2.49
N VAL A 131 -5.16 -17.30 -2.31
CA VAL A 131 -5.82 -16.96 -1.02
C VAL A 131 -6.84 -18.00 -0.61
N ILE A 132 -7.70 -18.42 -1.54
CA ILE A 132 -8.72 -19.45 -1.27
C ILE A 132 -8.08 -20.81 -1.00
N ASP A 133 -7.04 -21.16 -1.77
CA ASP A 133 -6.33 -22.42 -1.59
C ASP A 133 -5.64 -22.47 -0.22
N GLU A 134 -5.00 -21.38 0.20
CA GLU A 134 -4.41 -21.28 1.53
C GLU A 134 -5.46 -21.38 2.64
N PHE A 135 -6.58 -20.67 2.49
CA PHE A 135 -7.67 -20.74 3.47
C PHE A 135 -8.21 -22.15 3.62
N VAL A 136 -8.49 -22.84 2.51
CA VAL A 136 -8.99 -24.23 2.52
C VAL A 136 -7.94 -25.17 3.10
N SER A 137 -6.67 -25.07 2.69
CA SER A 137 -5.57 -25.90 3.17
C SER A 137 -5.36 -25.75 4.68
N SER A 138 -5.43 -24.53 5.21
CA SER A 138 -5.28 -24.27 6.63
C SER A 138 -6.35 -25.00 7.47
N ILE A 139 -7.58 -25.05 6.96
CA ILE A 139 -8.69 -25.78 7.62
C ILE A 139 -8.49 -27.29 7.52
N VAL A 140 -8.17 -27.80 6.32
CA VAL A 140 -8.00 -29.24 6.09
C VAL A 140 -6.82 -29.81 6.88
N GLU A 141 -5.75 -29.05 6.99
CA GLU A 141 -4.50 -29.45 7.67
C GLU A 141 -4.49 -29.11 9.17
N ASP A 142 -5.56 -28.48 9.68
CA ASP A 142 -5.70 -28.03 11.08
C ASP A 142 -4.48 -27.20 11.55
N ARG A 143 -4.05 -26.25 10.73
CA ARG A 143 -2.92 -25.35 11.00
C ARG A 143 -3.32 -23.88 10.94
N PRO A 144 -2.56 -22.99 11.59
CA PRO A 144 -2.75 -21.56 11.40
C PRO A 144 -2.59 -21.16 9.93
N SER A 145 -3.47 -20.28 9.46
CA SER A 145 -3.34 -19.68 8.13
C SER A 145 -2.26 -18.60 8.14
N ILE A 146 -1.50 -18.49 7.03
CA ILE A 146 -0.61 -17.36 6.82
C ILE A 146 -1.39 -16.04 6.57
N LEU A 147 -2.70 -16.15 6.32
CA LEU A 147 -3.62 -15.02 6.14
C LEU A 147 -4.27 -14.63 7.48
N ASP A 148 -3.49 -14.62 8.56
CA ASP A 148 -4.01 -14.33 9.90
C ASP A 148 -4.42 -12.86 10.04
N ALA A 149 -5.64 -12.65 10.51
CA ALA A 149 -6.18 -11.31 10.78
C ALA A 149 -5.34 -10.50 11.79
N SER A 150 -4.59 -11.16 12.67
CA SER A 150 -3.71 -10.50 13.64
C SER A 150 -2.60 -9.68 12.98
N ASP A 151 -2.14 -10.07 11.79
CA ASP A 151 -1.15 -9.29 11.05
C ASP A 151 -1.80 -8.11 10.31
N ILE A 152 -2.95 -8.32 9.66
CA ILE A 152 -3.68 -7.26 8.96
C ILE A 152 -4.10 -6.13 9.91
N ILE A 153 -4.44 -6.44 11.17
CA ILE A 153 -4.76 -5.45 12.20
C ILE A 153 -3.62 -4.43 12.38
N LYS A 154 -2.36 -4.83 12.22
CA LYS A 154 -1.21 -3.92 12.33
C LYS A 154 -1.20 -2.91 11.19
N SER A 155 -1.49 -3.33 9.96
CA SER A 155 -1.64 -2.43 8.81
C SER A 155 -2.81 -1.46 9.02
N MET A 156 -3.95 -1.93 9.53
CA MET A 156 -5.09 -1.07 9.88
C MET A 156 -4.74 -0.04 10.97
N ARG A 157 -3.97 -0.43 11.99
CA ARG A 157 -3.51 0.51 13.03
C ARG A 157 -2.68 1.64 12.44
N ALA A 158 -1.83 1.34 11.45
CA ALA A 158 -1.05 2.37 10.76
C ALA A 158 -1.97 3.32 9.96
N VAL A 159 -2.99 2.81 9.25
CA VAL A 159 -3.99 3.65 8.58
C VAL A 159 -4.69 4.59 9.56
N PHE A 160 -5.16 4.08 10.70
CA PHE A 160 -5.78 4.92 11.72
C PHE A 160 -4.81 5.93 12.36
N ALA A 161 -3.52 5.56 12.50
CA ALA A 161 -2.50 6.50 12.95
C ALA A 161 -2.28 7.62 11.93
N CYS A 162 -2.28 7.32 10.63
CA CYS A 162 -2.23 8.32 9.56
C CYS A 162 -3.41 9.31 9.66
N GLN A 163 -4.63 8.83 9.88
CA GLN A 163 -5.79 9.69 10.07
C GLN A 163 -5.69 10.57 11.32
N ARG A 164 -5.14 10.05 12.41
CA ARG A 164 -4.90 10.86 13.62
C ARG A 164 -3.80 11.89 13.40
N SER A 165 -2.73 11.51 12.71
CA SER A 165 -1.63 12.41 12.37
C SER A 165 -2.08 13.57 11.50
N ASP A 166 -2.92 13.32 10.50
CA ASP A 166 -3.49 14.39 9.68
C ASP A 166 -4.32 15.37 10.52
N LYS A 167 -5.19 14.85 11.39
CA LYS A 167 -6.05 15.68 12.27
C LYS A 167 -5.26 16.46 13.30
N SER A 168 -4.22 15.87 13.90
CA SER A 168 -3.41 16.51 14.93
C SER A 168 -2.33 17.44 14.35
N GLY A 169 -1.92 17.20 13.12
CA GLY A 169 -0.80 17.88 12.49
C GLY A 169 0.58 17.46 13.01
N THR A 170 0.66 16.34 13.74
CA THR A 170 1.86 15.81 14.39
C THR A 170 2.09 14.36 14.00
N ALA A 171 3.33 13.87 14.19
CA ALA A 171 3.60 12.45 14.04
C ALA A 171 2.88 11.63 15.12
N GLU A 172 2.39 10.47 14.74
CA GLU A 172 1.68 9.52 15.60
C GLU A 172 2.48 8.23 15.76
N LYS A 173 2.61 7.77 17.00
CA LYS A 173 3.20 6.47 17.35
C LYS A 173 2.21 5.33 17.18
N LEU A 174 2.71 4.14 16.79
CA LEU A 174 1.93 2.91 16.69
C LEU A 174 2.13 2.00 17.89
#